data_0d64b1416ce8d9b0c43afe57ae39ad9d
#
_entry.id   0d64b1416ce8d9b0c43afe57ae39ad9d
#
_cell.length_a   1.000
_cell.length_b   1.000
_cell.length_c   1.000
_cell.angle_alpha   90.00
_cell.angle_beta   90.00
_cell.angle_gamma   90.00
#
_symmetry.space_group_name_H-M   'P 1'
#
loop_
_entity.id
_entity.type
_entity.pdbx_description
1 polymer ?
#
loop_
_entity_poly.entity_id
_entity_poly.type
_entity_poly.pdbx_seq_one_letter_code
_entity_poly.pdbx_strand_id
1 'polypeptide(L)'
;MGGVPDGLEVIAGPYTSSQSSYQMINGHTSSSSSVTITYTLYAAKNGTFIIGASHAMVNGRKLNSHPVKITVSGNARRTNGAPAMHNSSRYDDDEPRMRQAGSNISGSDLFIKVSANKKTVHEQEPILLTYKVYTQVELTQLEGKMPDLKGFHTQEVALPQQKTFHNEMVNGRPYKCVTWSQYVMYPQMTGNLEIPSITFKGIVVQQNRNVDPMEAFFNGGSGYVEVHKNIKAPGISVKVLPLP
;
A
#
# COMPACT_ATOMS: atom_id res chain seq x y z
N MET A 1 -22.39 -15.83 -3.82
CA MET A 1 -22.24 -14.71 -4.79
C MET A 1 -23.59 -14.48 -5.43
N GLY A 2 -23.96 -13.21 -5.65
CA GLY A 2 -25.15 -12.85 -6.43
C GLY A 2 -25.02 -13.32 -7.89
N GLY A 3 -26.14 -13.34 -8.63
CA GLY A 3 -26.13 -13.71 -10.04
C GLY A 3 -25.17 -12.82 -10.83
N VAL A 4 -24.30 -13.44 -11.65
CA VAL A 4 -23.42 -12.75 -12.59
C VAL A 4 -24.22 -12.55 -13.89
N PRO A 5 -24.34 -11.30 -14.38
CA PRO A 5 -25.10 -11.00 -15.58
C PRO A 5 -24.39 -11.47 -16.84
N ASP A 6 -25.16 -11.69 -17.91
CA ASP A 6 -24.60 -12.01 -19.23
C ASP A 6 -23.60 -10.95 -19.70
N GLY A 7 -22.42 -11.39 -20.14
CA GLY A 7 -21.31 -10.54 -20.56
C GLY A 7 -20.26 -10.26 -19.49
N LEU A 8 -20.46 -10.77 -18.26
CA LEU A 8 -19.43 -10.97 -17.26
C LEU A 8 -19.22 -12.47 -17.04
N GLU A 9 -17.98 -12.89 -17.00
CA GLU A 9 -17.58 -14.26 -16.77
C GLU A 9 -16.69 -14.36 -15.53
N VAL A 10 -16.90 -15.39 -14.69
CA VAL A 10 -16.03 -15.66 -13.55
C VAL A 10 -14.80 -16.43 -14.05
N ILE A 11 -13.66 -15.77 -14.08
CA ILE A 11 -12.41 -16.37 -14.57
C ILE A 11 -11.55 -16.97 -13.45
N ALA A 12 -11.74 -16.54 -12.19
CA ALA A 12 -11.04 -17.12 -11.04
C ALA A 12 -11.84 -16.96 -9.75
N GLY A 13 -11.60 -17.85 -8.77
CA GLY A 13 -12.26 -17.89 -7.48
C GLY A 13 -13.26 -19.05 -7.35
N PRO A 14 -13.90 -19.18 -6.18
CA PRO A 14 -13.75 -18.33 -4.99
C PRO A 14 -12.42 -18.54 -4.26
N TYR A 15 -11.74 -17.45 -3.94
CA TYR A 15 -10.64 -17.47 -2.97
C TYR A 15 -11.16 -16.98 -1.63
N THR A 16 -10.95 -17.76 -0.58
CA THR A 16 -11.44 -17.44 0.76
C THR A 16 -10.27 -17.07 1.66
N SER A 17 -10.35 -15.90 2.31
CA SER A 17 -9.46 -15.53 3.41
C SER A 17 -10.29 -15.24 4.67
N SER A 18 -9.77 -15.63 5.82
CA SER A 18 -10.40 -15.37 7.11
C SER A 18 -9.42 -14.62 8.02
N GLN A 19 -9.94 -13.62 8.71
CA GLN A 19 -9.19 -12.86 9.70
C GLN A 19 -10.00 -12.82 10.99
N SER A 20 -9.32 -13.13 12.11
CA SER A 20 -9.91 -13.02 13.45
C SER A 20 -9.07 -12.07 14.28
N SER A 21 -9.71 -11.17 15.00
CA SER A 21 -9.06 -10.28 15.96
C SER A 21 -9.70 -10.44 17.35
N TYR A 22 -8.85 -10.44 18.37
CA TYR A 22 -9.26 -10.43 19.77
C TYR A 22 -8.78 -9.14 20.41
N GLN A 23 -9.66 -8.49 21.13
CA GLN A 23 -9.33 -7.28 21.88
C GLN A 23 -9.85 -7.43 23.31
N MET A 24 -8.99 -7.15 24.27
CA MET A 24 -9.36 -7.09 25.69
C MET A 24 -9.14 -5.67 26.19
N ILE A 25 -10.21 -5.02 26.63
CA ILE A 25 -10.18 -3.68 27.23
C ILE A 25 -10.90 -3.76 28.57
N ASN A 26 -10.23 -3.38 29.65
CA ASN A 26 -10.78 -3.36 31.02
C ASN A 26 -11.44 -4.68 31.44
N GLY A 27 -10.85 -5.82 31.09
CA GLY A 27 -11.40 -7.14 31.44
C GLY A 27 -12.56 -7.61 30.55
N HIS A 28 -13.00 -6.79 29.58
CA HIS A 28 -14.00 -7.18 28.58
C HIS A 28 -13.30 -7.65 27.30
N THR A 29 -13.58 -8.87 26.92
CA THR A 29 -13.05 -9.45 25.68
C THR A 29 -14.05 -9.24 24.56
N SER A 30 -13.61 -8.62 23.46
CA SER A 30 -14.33 -8.59 22.21
C SER A 30 -13.56 -9.37 21.14
N SER A 31 -14.27 -10.18 20.38
CA SER A 31 -13.71 -10.86 19.21
C SER A 31 -14.48 -10.46 17.96
N SER A 32 -13.76 -10.21 16.90
CA SER A 32 -14.34 -10.02 15.57
C SER A 32 -13.70 -10.99 14.60
N SER A 33 -14.51 -11.56 13.71
CA SER A 33 -14.03 -12.38 12.62
C SER A 33 -14.62 -11.86 11.30
N SER A 34 -13.80 -11.83 10.28
CA SER A 34 -14.21 -11.50 8.91
C SER A 34 -13.81 -12.63 7.97
N VAL A 35 -14.69 -12.93 7.03
CA VAL A 35 -14.41 -13.86 5.92
C VAL A 35 -14.58 -13.07 4.62
N THR A 36 -13.51 -13.02 3.84
CA THR A 36 -13.50 -12.38 2.53
C THR A 36 -13.48 -13.45 1.46
N ILE A 37 -14.43 -13.38 0.53
CA ILE A 37 -14.52 -14.28 -0.61
C ILE A 37 -14.30 -13.46 -1.88
N THR A 38 -13.23 -13.74 -2.60
CA THR A 38 -12.80 -12.98 -3.78
C THR A 38 -13.08 -13.78 -5.06
N TYR A 39 -13.68 -13.11 -6.03
CA TYR A 39 -13.88 -13.62 -7.38
C TYR A 39 -13.25 -12.66 -8.38
N THR A 40 -12.65 -13.18 -9.42
CA THR A 40 -12.18 -12.39 -10.55
C THR A 40 -13.17 -12.52 -11.70
N LEU A 41 -13.65 -11.39 -12.20
CA LEU A 41 -14.62 -11.32 -13.30
C LEU A 41 -13.97 -10.73 -14.53
N TYR A 42 -14.27 -11.29 -15.69
CA TYR A 42 -13.91 -10.77 -17.00
C TYR A 42 -15.14 -10.22 -17.71
N ALA A 43 -15.00 -9.07 -18.35
CA ALA A 43 -16.03 -8.47 -19.19
C ALA A 43 -15.63 -8.56 -20.65
N ALA A 44 -16.35 -9.33 -21.44
CA ALA A 44 -16.08 -9.52 -22.87
C ALA A 44 -16.43 -8.32 -23.74
N LYS A 45 -17.24 -7.39 -23.23
CA LYS A 45 -17.70 -6.19 -23.95
C LYS A 45 -17.90 -5.00 -23.01
N ASN A 46 -17.85 -3.81 -23.59
CA ASN A 46 -18.20 -2.59 -22.88
C ASN A 46 -19.70 -2.57 -22.55
N GLY A 47 -20.04 -2.03 -21.40
CA GLY A 47 -21.42 -1.92 -20.97
C GLY A 47 -21.56 -1.66 -19.49
N THR A 48 -22.79 -1.56 -19.06
CA THR A 48 -23.13 -1.49 -17.64
C THR A 48 -23.73 -2.82 -17.20
N PHE A 49 -23.15 -3.41 -16.17
CA PHE A 49 -23.54 -4.70 -15.62
C PHE A 49 -24.00 -4.53 -14.18
N ILE A 50 -25.00 -5.30 -13.77
CA ILE A 50 -25.49 -5.30 -12.40
C ILE A 50 -25.24 -6.70 -11.81
N ILE A 51 -24.32 -6.79 -10.86
CA ILE A 51 -24.13 -8.01 -10.08
C ILE A 51 -25.24 -8.06 -9.03
N GLY A 52 -26.00 -9.15 -9.03
CA GLY A 52 -27.10 -9.34 -8.09
C GLY A 52 -26.67 -9.35 -6.64
N ALA A 53 -27.63 -9.13 -5.74
CA ALA A 53 -27.38 -9.19 -4.30
C ALA A 53 -26.86 -10.57 -3.89
N SER A 54 -25.82 -10.59 -3.06
CA SER A 54 -25.29 -11.79 -2.42
C SER A 54 -25.97 -12.00 -1.07
N HIS A 55 -26.00 -13.22 -0.57
CA HIS A 55 -26.51 -13.53 0.75
C HIS A 55 -25.53 -14.40 1.53
N ALA A 56 -25.50 -14.18 2.82
CA ALA A 56 -24.68 -14.94 3.75
C ALA A 56 -25.49 -15.28 5.01
N MET A 57 -25.15 -16.40 5.64
CA MET A 57 -25.71 -16.76 6.95
C MET A 57 -24.67 -16.41 8.01
N VAL A 58 -25.04 -15.53 8.94
CA VAL A 58 -24.18 -15.13 10.06
C VAL A 58 -24.99 -15.34 11.36
N ASN A 59 -24.49 -16.16 12.25
CA ASN A 59 -25.17 -16.50 13.52
C ASN A 59 -26.65 -16.92 13.33
N GLY A 60 -26.92 -17.72 12.30
CA GLY A 60 -28.28 -18.20 11.97
C GLY A 60 -29.19 -17.16 11.30
N ARG A 61 -28.73 -15.95 11.05
CA ARG A 61 -29.46 -14.89 10.36
C ARG A 61 -28.99 -14.75 8.93
N LYS A 62 -29.95 -14.69 8.00
CA LYS A 62 -29.67 -14.42 6.59
C LYS A 62 -29.46 -12.93 6.39
N LEU A 63 -28.27 -12.55 5.91
CA LEU A 63 -27.92 -11.19 5.53
C LEU A 63 -27.86 -11.11 4.00
N ASN A 64 -28.38 -10.04 3.43
CA ASN A 64 -28.33 -9.77 1.99
C ASN A 64 -27.51 -8.51 1.75
N SER A 65 -26.67 -8.53 0.73
CA SER A 65 -25.99 -7.33 0.24
C SER A 65 -26.91 -6.55 -0.71
N HIS A 66 -26.50 -5.31 -1.02
CA HIS A 66 -27.08 -4.59 -2.14
C HIS A 66 -26.49 -5.09 -3.46
N PRO A 67 -27.21 -4.97 -4.59
CA PRO A 67 -26.65 -5.22 -5.91
C PRO A 67 -25.57 -4.19 -6.23
N VAL A 68 -24.57 -4.58 -7.02
CA VAL A 68 -23.45 -3.69 -7.40
C VAL A 68 -23.52 -3.43 -8.89
N LYS A 69 -23.55 -2.13 -9.26
CA LYS A 69 -23.50 -1.69 -10.65
C LYS A 69 -22.05 -1.44 -11.06
N ILE A 70 -21.61 -2.08 -12.14
CA ILE A 70 -20.27 -1.94 -12.72
C ILE A 70 -20.41 -1.41 -14.14
N THR A 71 -19.68 -0.35 -14.47
CA THR A 71 -19.58 0.17 -15.83
C THR A 71 -18.20 -0.19 -16.39
N VAL A 72 -18.21 -0.94 -17.47
CA VAL A 72 -17.01 -1.33 -18.20
C VAL A 72 -16.88 -0.44 -19.44
N SER A 73 -15.78 0.27 -19.53
CA SER A 73 -15.42 1.11 -20.68
C SER A 73 -13.98 0.84 -21.06
N GLY A 74 -13.72 0.56 -22.33
CA GLY A 74 -12.38 0.32 -22.86
C GLY A 74 -12.45 0.08 -24.37
N ASN A 75 -11.35 0.32 -25.07
CA ASN A 75 -11.23 -0.07 -26.47
C ASN A 75 -10.72 -1.50 -26.53
N ALA A 76 -11.57 -2.44 -26.92
CA ALA A 76 -11.13 -3.77 -27.29
C ALA A 76 -10.22 -3.65 -28.52
N ARG A 77 -8.90 -3.67 -28.32
CA ARG A 77 -7.96 -3.87 -29.42
C ARG A 77 -8.11 -5.31 -29.91
N ARG A 78 -8.80 -5.46 -31.06
CA ARG A 78 -8.71 -6.68 -31.84
C ARG A 78 -7.29 -6.76 -32.40
N THR A 79 -6.44 -7.58 -31.84
CA THR A 79 -5.19 -7.99 -32.46
C THR A 79 -5.49 -9.08 -33.48
N ASN A 80 -5.78 -8.68 -34.73
CA ASN A 80 -5.58 -9.56 -35.89
C ASN A 80 -4.09 -9.56 -36.21
N GLY A 81 -3.39 -10.61 -35.88
CA GLY A 81 -1.99 -10.80 -36.24
C GLY A 81 -1.55 -12.20 -35.81
N ALA A 82 -1.49 -13.11 -36.79
CA ALA A 82 -0.92 -14.44 -36.58
C ALA A 82 0.56 -14.32 -36.20
N PRO A 83 1.07 -15.11 -35.25
CA PRO A 83 2.47 -15.09 -34.89
C PRO A 83 3.28 -15.88 -35.92
N ALA A 84 4.29 -15.22 -36.47
CA ALA A 84 5.34 -15.89 -37.25
C ALA A 84 6.20 -16.75 -36.28
N MET A 85 6.28 -18.03 -36.54
CA MET A 85 7.20 -18.97 -35.90
C MET A 85 8.65 -18.53 -36.16
N HIS A 86 9.40 -18.25 -35.12
CA HIS A 86 10.85 -18.31 -35.15
C HIS A 86 11.31 -19.39 -34.17
N ASN A 87 11.76 -20.48 -34.79
CA ASN A 87 12.43 -21.61 -34.17
C ASN A 87 13.87 -21.20 -33.81
N SER A 88 14.24 -21.21 -32.56
CA SER A 88 15.64 -21.39 -32.15
C SER A 88 15.70 -21.97 -30.73
N SER A 89 15.97 -23.25 -30.69
CA SER A 89 16.38 -24.01 -29.52
C SER A 89 17.68 -23.48 -28.94
N ARG A 90 17.65 -23.01 -27.71
CA ARG A 90 18.76 -23.04 -26.76
C ARG A 90 18.19 -23.27 -25.37
N TYR A 91 18.56 -24.41 -24.79
CA TYR A 91 18.41 -24.68 -23.37
C TYR A 91 19.35 -23.72 -22.63
N ASP A 92 18.80 -22.73 -21.97
CA ASP A 92 19.46 -21.99 -20.91
C ASP A 92 18.52 -21.98 -19.71
N ASP A 93 19.10 -22.44 -18.62
CA ASP A 93 18.52 -22.53 -17.28
C ASP A 93 18.33 -21.09 -16.76
N ASP A 94 17.22 -20.45 -17.14
CA ASP A 94 16.84 -19.14 -16.68
C ASP A 94 15.58 -19.26 -15.81
N GLU A 95 15.79 -19.25 -14.50
CA GLU A 95 14.74 -18.78 -13.59
C GLU A 95 14.18 -17.46 -14.14
N PRO A 96 12.85 -17.25 -14.15
CA PRO A 96 12.26 -16.03 -14.70
C PRO A 96 12.72 -14.83 -13.87
N ARG A 97 13.78 -14.18 -14.32
CA ARG A 97 14.20 -12.89 -13.78
C ARG A 97 13.09 -11.91 -14.06
N MET A 98 12.35 -11.52 -13.02
CA MET A 98 11.35 -10.46 -13.12
C MET A 98 12.00 -9.23 -13.77
N ARG A 99 11.54 -8.87 -14.96
CA ARG A 99 11.99 -7.65 -15.63
C ARG A 99 11.45 -6.47 -14.82
N GLN A 100 12.34 -5.60 -14.36
CA GLN A 100 11.94 -4.34 -13.76
C GLN A 100 11.11 -3.56 -14.78
N ALA A 101 9.81 -3.42 -14.52
CA ALA A 101 9.00 -2.48 -15.28
C ALA A 101 9.55 -1.07 -15.02
N GLY A 102 9.76 -0.29 -16.09
CA GLY A 102 10.14 1.10 -15.95
C GLY A 102 9.19 1.81 -14.99
N SER A 103 9.71 2.27 -13.85
CA SER A 103 8.88 2.79 -12.78
C SER A 103 8.37 4.18 -13.14
N ASN A 104 7.13 4.30 -13.59
CA ASN A 104 6.40 5.56 -13.72
C ASN A 104 5.98 6.14 -12.35
N ILE A 105 6.49 5.58 -11.25
CA ILE A 105 6.18 6.04 -9.89
C ILE A 105 7.00 7.29 -9.63
N SER A 106 6.33 8.41 -9.55
CA SER A 106 6.94 9.71 -9.24
C SER A 106 7.13 9.90 -7.73
N GLY A 107 7.97 10.86 -7.36
CA GLY A 107 8.09 11.27 -5.95
C GLY A 107 6.83 11.89 -5.39
N SER A 108 5.84 12.25 -6.23
CA SER A 108 4.51 12.67 -5.78
C SER A 108 3.57 11.51 -5.50
N ASP A 109 3.82 10.30 -6.03
CA ASP A 109 2.95 9.14 -5.81
C ASP A 109 3.29 8.41 -4.50
N LEU A 110 4.53 8.53 -4.04
CA LEU A 110 5.03 7.93 -2.81
C LEU A 110 6.10 8.83 -2.18
N PHE A 111 5.83 9.36 -1.00
CA PHE A 111 6.77 10.21 -0.26
C PHE A 111 6.62 10.05 1.25
N ILE A 112 7.61 10.53 1.98
CA ILE A 112 7.63 10.54 3.44
C ILE A 112 7.69 11.99 3.93
N LYS A 113 6.74 12.36 4.79
CA LYS A 113 6.72 13.64 5.48
C LYS A 113 7.30 13.47 6.88
N VAL A 114 8.26 14.33 7.19
CA VAL A 114 8.86 14.42 8.53
C VAL A 114 8.34 15.68 9.20
N SER A 115 7.93 15.56 10.44
CA SER A 115 7.42 16.68 11.21
C SER A 115 7.84 16.58 12.68
N ALA A 116 8.24 17.72 13.24
CA ALA A 116 8.37 17.92 14.67
C ALA A 116 7.17 18.75 15.14
N ASN A 117 6.59 18.39 16.29
CA ASN A 117 5.46 19.15 16.86
C ASN A 117 5.84 20.58 17.30
N LYS A 118 7.14 20.82 17.53
CA LYS A 118 7.71 22.12 17.88
C LYS A 118 8.97 22.38 17.06
N LYS A 119 9.16 23.62 16.62
CA LYS A 119 10.36 24.06 15.87
C LYS A 119 11.35 24.82 16.72
N THR A 120 10.91 25.33 17.84
CA THR A 120 11.73 26.04 18.85
C THR A 120 11.34 25.52 20.21
N VAL A 121 12.32 25.13 21.00
CA VAL A 121 12.18 24.52 22.34
C VAL A 121 13.35 24.97 23.23
N HIS A 122 13.24 24.73 24.53
CA HIS A 122 14.36 24.80 25.44
C HIS A 122 15.10 23.46 25.53
N GLU A 123 16.32 23.50 26.07
CA GLU A 123 17.02 22.26 26.42
C GLU A 123 16.13 21.36 27.27
N GLN A 124 16.19 20.05 27.01
CA GLN A 124 15.43 19.01 27.70
C GLN A 124 13.89 19.07 27.49
N GLU A 125 13.39 20.06 26.75
CA GLU A 125 11.98 20.11 26.42
C GLU A 125 11.62 19.03 25.39
N PRO A 126 10.59 18.19 25.62
CA PRO A 126 10.27 17.10 24.72
C PRO A 126 9.70 17.58 23.38
N ILE A 127 10.18 16.95 22.31
CA ILE A 127 9.73 17.12 20.94
C ILE A 127 9.23 15.80 20.41
N LEU A 128 8.05 15.79 19.78
CA LEU A 128 7.57 14.61 19.08
C LEU A 128 7.95 14.70 17.60
N LEU A 129 8.85 13.82 17.17
CA LEU A 129 9.23 13.61 15.78
C LEU A 129 8.36 12.53 15.18
N THR A 130 7.75 12.81 14.02
CA THR A 130 6.86 11.87 13.33
C THR A 130 7.28 11.70 11.89
N TYR A 131 7.39 10.44 11.46
CA TYR A 131 7.55 10.05 10.06
C TYR A 131 6.22 9.49 9.56
N LYS A 132 5.60 10.15 8.58
CA LYS A 132 4.38 9.71 7.92
C LYS A 132 4.66 9.34 6.47
N VAL A 133 4.18 8.19 6.05
CA VAL A 133 4.24 7.73 4.67
C VAL A 133 2.95 8.09 3.97
N TYR A 134 3.05 8.66 2.80
CA TYR A 134 1.94 9.00 1.90
C TYR A 134 2.11 8.25 0.59
N THR A 135 1.09 7.51 0.19
CA THR A 135 1.14 6.71 -1.04
C THR A 135 -0.17 6.76 -1.82
N GLN A 136 -0.06 6.84 -3.15
CA GLN A 136 -1.15 6.61 -4.10
C GLN A 136 -0.99 5.25 -4.81
N VAL A 137 0.09 4.53 -4.51
CA VAL A 137 0.43 3.22 -5.10
C VAL A 137 0.42 2.14 -4.03
N GLU A 138 0.33 0.90 -4.42
CA GLU A 138 0.34 -0.22 -3.50
C GLU A 138 1.76 -0.46 -2.97
N LEU A 139 1.99 -0.07 -1.71
CA LEU A 139 3.25 -0.25 -1.00
C LEU A 139 3.14 -1.51 -0.14
N THR A 140 3.96 -2.51 -0.45
CA THR A 140 3.96 -3.81 0.26
C THR A 140 5.03 -3.87 1.34
N GLN A 141 6.16 -3.21 1.12
CA GLN A 141 7.26 -3.20 2.06
C GLN A 141 7.90 -1.82 2.14
N LEU A 142 8.29 -1.42 3.34
CA LEU A 142 9.06 -0.21 3.57
C LEU A 142 10.07 -0.46 4.69
N GLU A 143 11.34 -0.25 4.39
CA GLU A 143 12.44 -0.39 5.32
C GLU A 143 13.20 0.93 5.42
N GLY A 144 13.56 1.33 6.63
CA GLY A 144 14.38 2.51 6.89
C GLY A 144 15.10 2.36 8.21
N LYS A 145 16.35 2.79 8.24
CA LYS A 145 17.12 2.83 9.47
C LYS A 145 17.19 4.28 9.94
N MET A 146 16.76 4.51 11.17
CA MET A 146 16.92 5.82 11.80
C MET A 146 18.39 6.17 11.95
N PRO A 147 18.81 7.39 11.60
CA PRO A 147 20.15 7.86 11.83
C PRO A 147 20.36 8.13 13.32
N ASP A 148 21.62 8.22 13.71
CA ASP A 148 21.97 8.75 15.02
C ASP A 148 21.60 10.24 15.09
N LEU A 149 20.70 10.59 16.01
CA LEU A 149 20.23 11.95 16.22
C LEU A 149 21.15 12.68 17.19
N LYS A 150 22.28 13.18 16.67
CA LYS A 150 23.29 13.88 17.47
C LYS A 150 22.67 15.08 18.21
N GLY A 151 22.98 15.18 19.50
CA GLY A 151 22.46 16.23 20.36
C GLY A 151 21.06 15.99 20.91
N PHE A 152 20.47 14.83 20.67
CA PHE A 152 19.19 14.42 21.24
C PHE A 152 19.31 13.11 22.02
N HIS A 153 18.69 13.07 23.18
CA HIS A 153 18.28 11.80 23.76
C HIS A 153 16.93 11.39 23.15
N THR A 154 16.81 10.18 22.62
CA THR A 154 15.61 9.75 21.88
C THR A 154 14.99 8.53 22.49
N GLN A 155 13.66 8.51 22.52
CA GLN A 155 12.85 7.38 22.93
C GLN A 155 11.84 7.08 21.83
N GLU A 156 11.84 5.84 21.33
CA GLU A 156 10.86 5.41 20.34
C GLU A 156 9.49 5.26 20.98
N VAL A 157 8.46 5.78 20.32
CA VAL A 157 7.07 5.62 20.72
C VAL A 157 6.56 4.30 20.15
N ALA A 158 6.10 3.41 21.02
CA ALA A 158 5.51 2.15 20.59
C ALA A 158 4.26 2.42 19.73
N LEU A 159 4.31 2.03 18.48
CA LEU A 159 3.17 2.06 17.56
C LEU A 159 2.56 0.67 17.43
N PRO A 160 1.25 0.57 17.06
CA PRO A 160 0.65 -0.72 16.78
C PRO A 160 1.46 -1.51 15.75
N GLN A 161 1.64 -2.82 15.99
CA GLN A 161 2.37 -3.70 15.09
C GLN A 161 1.70 -3.74 13.71
N GLN A 162 0.38 -3.79 13.67
CA GLN A 162 -0.39 -3.68 12.45
C GLN A 162 -0.65 -2.21 12.13
N LYS A 163 0.03 -1.71 11.11
CA LYS A 163 -0.12 -0.33 10.63
C LYS A 163 -1.36 -0.23 9.75
N THR A 164 -2.31 0.62 10.14
CA THR A 164 -3.53 0.86 9.39
C THR A 164 -3.40 2.14 8.57
N PHE A 165 -3.59 2.03 7.25
CA PHE A 165 -3.64 3.19 6.37
C PHE A 165 -4.99 3.90 6.49
N HIS A 166 -4.97 5.21 6.50
CA HIS A 166 -6.14 6.07 6.41
C HIS A 166 -5.99 7.06 5.24
N ASN A 167 -7.09 7.63 4.79
CA ASN A 167 -7.06 8.59 3.69
C ASN A 167 -6.85 10.00 4.21
N GLU A 168 -5.93 10.73 3.59
CA GLU A 168 -5.62 12.14 3.90
C GLU A 168 -5.46 12.92 2.60
N MET A 169 -5.98 14.16 2.56
CA MET A 169 -5.83 15.05 1.41
C MET A 169 -4.55 15.87 1.56
N VAL A 170 -3.68 15.82 0.54
CA VAL A 170 -2.46 16.64 0.49
C VAL A 170 -2.45 17.40 -0.83
N ASN A 171 -2.47 18.74 -0.76
CA ASN A 171 -2.50 19.60 -1.94
C ASN A 171 -3.62 19.24 -2.94
N GLY A 172 -4.80 18.93 -2.43
CA GLY A 172 -5.97 18.57 -3.24
C GLY A 172 -5.95 17.17 -3.84
N ARG A 173 -4.98 16.32 -3.48
CA ARG A 173 -4.90 14.91 -3.91
C ARG A 173 -5.12 13.97 -2.74
N PRO A 174 -5.88 12.89 -2.91
CA PRO A 174 -6.07 11.88 -1.89
C PRO A 174 -4.85 10.94 -1.82
N TYR A 175 -4.39 10.67 -0.60
CA TYR A 175 -3.33 9.70 -0.31
C TYR A 175 -3.80 8.72 0.76
N LYS A 176 -3.35 7.49 0.65
CA LYS A 176 -3.31 6.58 1.78
C LYS A 176 -2.11 6.96 2.63
N CYS A 177 -2.31 7.22 3.91
CA CYS A 177 -1.21 7.60 4.79
C CYS A 177 -1.16 6.74 6.05
N VAL A 178 0.05 6.56 6.57
CA VAL A 178 0.30 5.82 7.81
C VAL A 178 1.45 6.45 8.58
N THR A 179 1.34 6.48 9.89
CA THR A 179 2.47 6.82 10.75
C THR A 179 3.45 5.63 10.77
N TRP A 180 4.65 5.86 10.23
CA TRP A 180 5.69 4.85 10.15
C TRP A 180 6.40 4.68 11.49
N SER A 181 6.92 5.78 12.04
CA SER A 181 7.60 5.82 13.32
C SER A 181 7.43 7.15 14.02
N GLN A 182 7.50 7.15 15.31
CA GLN A 182 7.49 8.34 16.17
C GLN A 182 8.56 8.22 17.24
N TYR A 183 9.17 9.37 17.56
CA TYR A 183 10.20 9.48 18.61
C TYR A 183 9.91 10.68 19.48
N VAL A 184 9.99 10.50 20.78
CA VAL A 184 10.13 11.61 21.72
C VAL A 184 11.61 11.93 21.82
N MET A 185 11.98 13.16 21.53
CA MET A 185 13.37 13.62 21.52
C MET A 185 13.54 14.71 22.57
N TYR A 186 14.61 14.63 23.34
CA TYR A 186 15.02 15.60 24.35
C TYR A 186 16.35 16.23 23.92
N PRO A 187 16.38 17.52 23.50
CA PRO A 187 17.63 18.17 23.11
C PRO A 187 18.57 18.26 24.33
N GLN A 188 19.83 17.93 24.12
CA GLN A 188 20.88 17.92 25.16
C GLN A 188 21.84 19.10 25.02
N MET A 189 21.67 19.95 24.04
CA MET A 189 22.52 21.09 23.75
C MET A 189 21.73 22.19 23.04
N THR A 190 22.16 23.43 23.24
CA THR A 190 21.56 24.61 22.60
C THR A 190 22.02 24.78 21.15
N GLY A 191 21.29 25.58 20.39
CA GLY A 191 21.60 25.93 19.00
C GLY A 191 20.61 25.33 18.00
N ASN A 192 21.01 25.29 16.73
CA ASN A 192 20.22 24.66 15.69
C ASN A 192 20.65 23.19 15.58
N LEU A 193 19.81 22.29 16.06
CA LEU A 193 20.03 20.85 15.95
C LEU A 193 19.37 20.31 14.70
N GLU A 194 20.11 19.53 13.93
CA GLU A 194 19.63 18.96 12.69
C GLU A 194 19.21 17.51 12.86
N ILE A 195 18.05 17.18 12.32
CA ILE A 195 17.58 15.82 12.11
C ILE A 195 17.86 15.52 10.64
N PRO A 196 18.82 14.65 10.34
CA PRO A 196 19.27 14.42 8.98
C PRO A 196 18.19 13.77 8.10
N SER A 197 18.32 13.89 6.79
CA SER A 197 17.49 13.17 5.84
C SER A 197 17.78 11.67 5.89
N ILE A 198 16.74 10.86 5.67
CA ILE A 198 16.82 9.40 5.66
C ILE A 198 16.36 8.88 4.31
N THR A 199 17.00 7.83 3.82
CA THR A 199 16.54 7.09 2.65
C THR A 199 15.91 5.79 3.09
N PHE A 200 14.64 5.63 2.72
CA PHE A 200 13.88 4.39 2.90
C PHE A 200 13.92 3.58 1.62
N LYS A 201 13.92 2.26 1.76
CA LYS A 201 13.77 1.32 0.66
C LYS A 201 12.33 0.80 0.67
N GLY A 202 11.58 1.02 -0.40
CA GLY A 202 10.22 0.55 -0.52
C GLY A 202 10.06 -0.45 -1.67
N ILE A 203 9.15 -1.40 -1.51
CA ILE A 203 8.69 -2.28 -2.59
C ILE A 203 7.25 -1.90 -2.90
N VAL A 204 7.02 -1.53 -4.15
CA VAL A 204 5.71 -1.12 -4.67
C VAL A 204 5.28 -2.13 -5.71
N VAL A 205 4.03 -2.57 -5.62
CA VAL A 205 3.42 -3.43 -6.62
C VAL A 205 2.78 -2.57 -7.70
N GLN A 206 3.12 -2.82 -8.94
CA GLN A 206 2.58 -2.12 -10.09
C GLN A 206 2.06 -3.11 -11.12
N GLN A 207 0.93 -2.79 -11.76
CA GLN A 207 0.43 -3.58 -12.86
C GLN A 207 1.41 -3.49 -14.04
N ASN A 208 1.80 -4.63 -14.58
CA ASN A 208 2.65 -4.71 -15.76
C ASN A 208 1.84 -4.31 -17.00
N ARG A 209 2.04 -3.09 -17.49
CA ARG A 209 1.33 -2.57 -18.69
C ARG A 209 1.77 -3.21 -20.00
N ASN A 210 2.88 -3.96 -19.99
CA ASN A 210 3.44 -4.59 -21.17
C ASN A 210 2.98 -6.04 -21.37
N VAL A 211 2.21 -6.58 -20.43
CA VAL A 211 1.66 -7.93 -20.47
C VAL A 211 0.16 -7.82 -20.33
N ASP A 212 -0.57 -8.48 -21.23
CA ASP A 212 -2.00 -8.66 -21.05
C ASP A 212 -2.23 -9.44 -19.76
N PRO A 213 -3.04 -8.93 -18.80
CA PRO A 213 -3.32 -9.63 -17.56
C PRO A 213 -3.84 -11.06 -17.78
N MET A 214 -4.53 -11.29 -18.88
CA MET A 214 -5.05 -12.57 -19.29
C MET A 214 -3.92 -13.50 -19.74
N GLU A 215 -3.00 -13.00 -20.57
CA GLU A 215 -1.83 -13.76 -21.02
C GLU A 215 -0.89 -14.09 -19.85
N ALA A 216 -0.69 -13.16 -18.92
CA ALA A 216 0.08 -13.41 -17.71
C ALA A 216 -0.54 -14.53 -16.85
N PHE A 217 -1.86 -14.54 -16.73
CA PHE A 217 -2.58 -15.57 -15.97
C PHE A 217 -2.44 -16.96 -16.58
N PHE A 218 -2.59 -17.09 -17.90
CA PHE A 218 -2.46 -18.38 -18.61
C PHE A 218 -1.03 -18.91 -18.65
N ASN A 219 -0.04 -18.01 -18.60
CA ASN A 219 1.39 -18.39 -18.60
C ASN A 219 1.97 -18.54 -17.19
N GLY A 220 1.12 -18.59 -16.14
CA GLY A 220 1.55 -18.76 -14.74
C GLY A 220 2.22 -17.54 -14.13
N GLY A 221 2.17 -16.37 -14.79
CA GLY A 221 2.68 -15.10 -14.31
C GLY A 221 1.61 -14.29 -13.58
N SER A 222 2.02 -13.49 -12.59
CA SER A 222 1.16 -12.43 -12.06
C SER A 222 1.25 -11.22 -13.00
N GLY A 223 0.13 -10.62 -13.40
CA GLY A 223 0.11 -9.37 -14.17
C GLY A 223 0.69 -8.17 -13.41
N TYR A 224 1.42 -8.40 -12.31
CA TYR A 224 2.01 -7.41 -11.43
C TYR A 224 3.52 -7.59 -11.36
N VAL A 225 4.22 -6.47 -11.20
CA VAL A 225 5.67 -6.44 -11.00
C VAL A 225 5.99 -5.67 -9.72
N GLU A 226 6.99 -6.15 -9.01
CA GLU A 226 7.56 -5.46 -7.87
C GLU A 226 8.61 -4.44 -8.33
N VAL A 227 8.46 -3.21 -7.85
CA VAL A 227 9.37 -2.11 -8.16
C VAL A 227 10.03 -1.64 -6.88
N HIS A 228 11.35 -1.73 -6.82
CA HIS A 228 12.13 -1.20 -5.71
C HIS A 228 12.31 0.30 -5.85
N LYS A 229 11.97 1.06 -4.81
CA LYS A 229 12.09 2.52 -4.76
C LYS A 229 12.88 2.97 -3.55
N ASN A 230 13.79 3.92 -3.80
CA ASN A 230 14.40 4.70 -2.74
C ASN A 230 13.58 5.97 -2.50
N ILE A 231 13.10 6.14 -1.27
CA ILE A 231 12.25 7.24 -0.87
C ILE A 231 13.01 8.08 0.16
N LYS A 232 13.31 9.32 -0.18
CA LYS A 232 14.04 10.22 0.72
C LYS A 232 13.05 10.95 1.63
N ALA A 233 13.16 10.73 2.94
CA ALA A 233 12.55 11.56 3.95
C ALA A 233 13.42 12.80 4.16
N PRO A 234 12.88 14.03 4.05
CA PRO A 234 13.67 15.24 4.21
C PRO A 234 14.19 15.38 5.63
N GLY A 235 15.36 16.00 5.78
CA GLY A 235 15.84 16.45 7.07
C GLY A 235 15.05 17.69 7.54
N ILE A 236 15.02 17.90 8.85
CA ILE A 236 14.46 19.09 9.48
C ILE A 236 15.40 19.61 10.56
N SER A 237 15.28 20.89 10.92
CA SER A 237 16.04 21.48 12.02
C SER A 237 15.11 21.98 13.12
N VAL A 238 15.63 21.97 14.35
CA VAL A 238 14.96 22.47 15.55
C VAL A 238 15.89 23.47 16.24
N LYS A 239 15.37 24.63 16.57
CA LYS A 239 16.09 25.64 17.35
C LYS A 239 15.94 25.36 18.84
N VAL A 240 17.04 25.17 19.53
CA VAL A 240 17.08 24.88 20.97
C VAL A 240 17.63 26.11 21.71
N LEU A 241 16.86 26.61 22.63
CA LEU A 241 17.20 27.71 23.51
C LEU A 241 17.80 27.20 24.84
N PRO A 242 18.65 27.98 25.54
CA PRO A 242 19.09 27.61 26.87
C PRO A 242 17.89 27.52 27.83
N LEU A 243 18.07 26.78 28.91
CA LEU A 243 17.09 26.80 30.00
C LEU A 243 16.88 28.20 30.53
N PRO A 244 15.63 28.60 30.90
CA PRO A 244 15.34 29.91 31.44
C PRO A 244 16.00 30.16 32.78
#